data_1cab7db8d4b9bb566521da6d78a18406
#
_entry.id   1cab7db8d4b9bb566521da6d78a18406
#
_cell.length_a   1.000
_cell.length_b   1.000
_cell.length_c   1.000
_cell.angle_alpha   90.00
_cell.angle_beta   90.00
_cell.angle_gamma   90.00
#
_symmetry.space_group_name_H-M   'P 1'
#
loop_
_entity.id
_entity.type
_entity.pdbx_description
1 polymer ?
#
loop_
_entity_poly.entity_id
_entity_poly.type
_entity_poly.pdbx_seq_one_letter_code
_entity_poly.pdbx_strand_id
1 'polypeptide(L)'
;MSALAEIIESFSKLRVMVIGDLMVDAYTWGKVTRISPEAPVPVVNVVKRESRLGGAGNVVLNVASLGAKPVVFSVIGDDATGASLLHILKEAGLSVDGIIQEAGRPTTVKERVIAGSQQLLRVDSETEKAISSASVSSLVSAIQLALPN
;
A
#
# COMPACT_ATOMS: atom_id res chain seq x y z
N MET A 1 21.75 -28.71 -9.52
CA MET A 1 20.63 -27.71 -9.69
C MET A 1 21.00 -26.81 -10.86
N SER A 2 20.05 -26.19 -11.54
CA SER A 2 20.39 -25.22 -12.58
C SER A 2 20.88 -23.91 -11.92
N ALA A 3 21.76 -23.15 -12.59
CA ALA A 3 22.26 -21.86 -12.10
C ALA A 3 21.10 -20.88 -11.72
N LEU A 4 19.95 -20.97 -12.40
CA LEU A 4 18.75 -20.21 -12.08
C LEU A 4 18.15 -20.61 -10.72
N ALA A 5 18.11 -21.89 -10.39
CA ALA A 5 17.61 -22.37 -9.11
C ALA A 5 18.48 -21.86 -7.95
N GLU A 6 19.79 -21.87 -8.11
CA GLU A 6 20.74 -21.35 -7.11
C GLU A 6 20.57 -19.84 -6.88
N ILE A 7 20.32 -19.07 -7.95
CA ILE A 7 20.03 -17.63 -7.86
C ILE A 7 18.74 -17.41 -7.06
N ILE A 8 17.67 -18.14 -7.37
CA ILE A 8 16.38 -17.98 -6.67
C ILE A 8 16.51 -18.35 -5.19
N GLU A 9 17.20 -19.46 -4.86
CA GLU A 9 17.46 -19.85 -3.48
C GLU A 9 18.25 -18.81 -2.70
N SER A 10 19.15 -18.07 -3.37
CA SER A 10 19.94 -17.02 -2.73
C SER A 10 19.11 -15.82 -2.25
N PHE A 11 17.90 -15.60 -2.80
CA PHE A 11 17.03 -14.50 -2.39
C PHE A 11 16.65 -14.55 -0.91
N SER A 12 16.54 -15.74 -0.34
CA SER A 12 16.23 -15.92 1.10
C SER A 12 17.29 -15.30 2.03
N LYS A 13 18.50 -15.05 1.54
CA LYS A 13 19.59 -14.41 2.28
C LYS A 13 19.57 -12.89 2.16
N LEU A 14 18.79 -12.33 1.24
CA LEU A 14 18.76 -10.91 0.98
C LEU A 14 17.85 -10.18 1.96
N ARG A 15 18.31 -9.04 2.45
CA ARG A 15 17.49 -8.01 3.08
C ARG A 15 17.31 -6.89 2.06
N VAL A 16 16.08 -6.56 1.74
CA VAL A 16 15.74 -5.56 0.72
C VAL A 16 15.06 -4.38 1.36
N MET A 17 15.68 -3.22 1.29
CA MET A 17 15.07 -1.97 1.73
C MET A 17 14.19 -1.42 0.62
N VAL A 18 12.93 -1.17 0.93
CA VAL A 18 11.95 -0.54 0.04
C VAL A 18 11.59 0.82 0.61
N ILE A 19 11.94 1.88 -0.11
CA ILE A 19 11.60 3.26 0.28
C ILE A 19 10.63 3.80 -0.76
N GLY A 20 9.44 4.24 -0.34
CA GLY A 20 8.46 4.77 -1.27
C GLY A 20 7.09 4.94 -0.63
N ASP A 21 6.12 5.37 -1.46
CA ASP A 21 4.77 5.67 -0.99
C ASP A 21 3.99 4.38 -0.73
N LEU A 22 3.60 4.18 0.53
CA LEU A 22 2.60 3.21 0.92
C LEU A 22 1.21 3.77 0.67
N MET A 23 0.33 2.93 0.13
CA MET A 23 -1.07 3.30 -0.10
C MET A 23 -1.98 2.10 0.04
N VAL A 24 -3.25 2.37 0.14
CA VAL A 24 -4.30 1.34 0.06
C VAL A 24 -4.87 1.33 -1.35
N ASP A 25 -4.79 0.19 -2.03
CA ASP A 25 -5.58 -0.10 -3.22
C ASP A 25 -6.92 -0.69 -2.76
N ALA A 26 -7.97 0.13 -2.79
CA ALA A 26 -9.32 -0.27 -2.43
C ALA A 26 -10.11 -0.67 -3.68
N TYR A 27 -10.92 -1.71 -3.55
CA TYR A 27 -11.76 -2.21 -4.61
C TYR A 27 -13.20 -2.32 -4.12
N THR A 28 -14.13 -1.68 -4.82
CA THR A 28 -15.57 -1.78 -4.59
C THR A 28 -16.21 -2.44 -5.80
N TRP A 29 -16.59 -3.70 -5.66
CA TRP A 29 -17.31 -4.45 -6.70
C TRP A 29 -18.81 -4.32 -6.49
N GLY A 30 -19.53 -4.09 -7.58
CA GLY A 30 -20.96 -3.98 -7.55
C GLY A 30 -21.63 -4.38 -8.85
N LYS A 31 -22.94 -4.13 -8.87
CA LYS A 31 -23.79 -4.28 -10.07
C LYS A 31 -24.47 -2.95 -10.36
N VAL A 32 -24.51 -2.57 -11.63
CA VAL A 32 -25.31 -1.44 -12.12
C VAL A 32 -26.59 -1.99 -12.71
N THR A 33 -27.72 -1.61 -12.13
CA THR A 33 -29.06 -2.02 -12.58
C THR A 33 -29.93 -0.85 -13.01
N ARG A 34 -29.50 0.39 -12.69
CA ARG A 34 -30.25 1.62 -13.01
C ARG A 34 -29.32 2.83 -13.10
N ILE A 35 -29.83 3.84 -13.77
CA ILE A 35 -29.26 5.22 -13.73
C ILE A 35 -29.91 5.96 -12.57
N SER A 36 -29.17 6.88 -11.94
CA SER A 36 -29.68 7.74 -10.86
C SER A 36 -30.79 8.67 -11.39
N PRO A 37 -31.87 8.90 -10.62
CA PRO A 37 -32.86 9.92 -10.98
C PRO A 37 -32.33 11.36 -10.74
N GLU A 38 -31.23 11.53 -10.01
CA GLU A 38 -30.67 12.84 -9.65
C GLU A 38 -29.67 13.36 -10.71
N ALA A 39 -29.02 12.44 -11.44
CA ALA A 39 -28.02 12.76 -12.46
C ALA A 39 -27.82 11.57 -13.41
N PRO A 40 -27.32 11.80 -14.64
CA PRO A 40 -27.08 10.73 -15.62
C PRO A 40 -25.85 9.85 -15.26
N VAL A 41 -25.84 9.33 -14.04
CA VAL A 41 -24.76 8.48 -13.51
C VAL A 41 -25.28 7.10 -13.08
N PRO A 42 -24.50 6.02 -13.25
CA PRO A 42 -24.91 4.69 -12.82
C PRO A 42 -24.99 4.60 -11.28
N VAL A 43 -25.99 3.86 -10.80
CA VAL A 43 -26.09 3.48 -9.38
C VAL A 43 -25.43 2.12 -9.19
N VAL A 44 -24.36 2.07 -8.43
CA VAL A 44 -23.62 0.83 -8.13
C VAL A 44 -24.16 0.22 -6.84
N ASN A 45 -24.80 -0.92 -6.95
CA ASN A 45 -25.17 -1.74 -5.80
C ASN A 45 -23.97 -2.58 -5.38
N VAL A 46 -23.34 -2.22 -4.24
CA VAL A 46 -22.10 -2.84 -3.77
C VAL A 46 -22.35 -4.28 -3.34
N VAL A 47 -21.51 -5.19 -3.83
CA VAL A 47 -21.53 -6.63 -3.53
C VAL A 47 -20.33 -7.00 -2.64
N LYS A 48 -19.16 -6.42 -2.90
CA LYS A 48 -17.92 -6.73 -2.18
C LYS A 48 -17.06 -5.48 -2.06
N ARG A 49 -16.36 -5.35 -0.94
CA ARG A 49 -15.24 -4.42 -0.79
C ARG A 49 -14.00 -5.19 -0.36
N GLU A 50 -12.85 -4.73 -0.81
CA GLU A 50 -11.56 -5.31 -0.48
C GLU A 50 -10.51 -4.21 -0.48
N SER A 51 -9.55 -4.30 0.44
CA SER A 51 -8.39 -3.42 0.49
C SER A 51 -7.13 -4.25 0.39
N ARG A 52 -6.15 -3.76 -0.37
CA ARG A 52 -4.85 -4.39 -0.60
C ARG A 52 -3.74 -3.36 -0.39
N LEU A 53 -2.54 -3.85 -0.13
CA LEU A 53 -1.35 -3.01 -0.15
C LEU A 53 -1.05 -2.55 -1.58
N GLY A 54 -0.95 -1.24 -1.76
CA GLY A 54 -0.56 -0.60 -3.01
C GLY A 54 0.80 0.09 -2.92
N GLY A 55 1.30 0.58 -4.04
CA GLY A 55 2.59 1.27 -4.10
C GLY A 55 3.75 0.44 -3.56
N ALA A 56 4.53 1.03 -2.64
CA ALA A 56 5.64 0.36 -1.97
C ALA A 56 5.20 -0.92 -1.24
N GLY A 57 3.95 -0.97 -0.74
CA GLY A 57 3.39 -2.16 -0.09
C GLY A 57 3.27 -3.35 -1.03
N ASN A 58 2.85 -3.14 -2.27
CA ASN A 58 2.83 -4.20 -3.27
C ASN A 58 4.24 -4.69 -3.62
N VAL A 59 5.22 -3.79 -3.71
CA VAL A 59 6.63 -4.14 -3.92
C VAL A 59 7.14 -5.02 -2.79
N VAL A 60 6.86 -4.64 -1.55
CA VAL A 60 7.28 -5.40 -0.35
C VAL A 60 6.70 -6.81 -0.35
N LEU A 61 5.40 -6.97 -0.69
CA LEU A 61 4.77 -8.28 -0.81
C LEU A 61 5.44 -9.14 -1.90
N ASN A 62 5.75 -8.55 -3.05
CA ASN A 62 6.44 -9.27 -4.14
C ASN A 62 7.84 -9.70 -3.72
N VAL A 63 8.60 -8.84 -3.07
CA VAL A 63 9.94 -9.17 -2.54
C VAL A 63 9.86 -10.30 -1.51
N ALA A 64 8.88 -10.24 -0.60
CA ALA A 64 8.64 -11.30 0.38
C ALA A 64 8.26 -12.63 -0.27
N SER A 65 7.41 -12.60 -1.30
CA SER A 65 6.98 -13.81 -2.03
C SER A 65 8.11 -14.48 -2.81
N LEU A 66 9.14 -13.73 -3.17
CA LEU A 66 10.39 -14.25 -3.75
C LEU A 66 11.34 -14.86 -2.71
N GLY A 67 10.96 -14.82 -1.43
CA GLY A 67 11.72 -15.39 -0.32
C GLY A 67 12.71 -14.43 0.35
N ALA A 68 12.89 -13.22 -0.15
CA ALA A 68 13.75 -12.21 0.47
C ALA A 68 13.09 -11.60 1.72
N LYS A 69 13.87 -10.88 2.53
CA LYS A 69 13.42 -10.23 3.77
C LYS A 69 13.30 -8.72 3.54
N PRO A 70 12.12 -8.23 3.12
CA PRO A 70 11.94 -6.80 2.89
C PRO A 70 11.77 -6.02 4.19
N VAL A 71 12.22 -4.76 4.16
CA VAL A 71 11.92 -3.75 5.17
C VAL A 71 11.40 -2.52 4.44
N VAL A 72 10.23 -2.02 4.83
CA VAL A 72 9.59 -0.87 4.18
C VAL A 72 9.79 0.40 4.99
N PHE A 73 10.10 1.48 4.28
CA PHE A 73 10.21 2.84 4.82
C PHE A 73 9.26 3.76 4.07
N SER A 74 8.36 4.39 4.79
CA SER A 74 7.33 5.26 4.21
C SER A 74 6.81 6.25 5.23
N VAL A 75 6.04 7.22 4.74
CA VAL A 75 5.23 8.12 5.58
C VAL A 75 3.77 7.93 5.20
N ILE A 76 2.92 7.71 6.19
CA ILE A 76 1.47 7.58 6.04
C ILE A 76 0.76 8.58 6.94
N GLY A 77 -0.54 8.73 6.81
CA GLY A 77 -1.35 9.53 7.72
C GLY A 77 -1.51 8.88 9.09
N ASP A 78 -1.65 9.71 10.13
CA ASP A 78 -2.12 9.28 11.45
C ASP A 78 -3.66 9.30 11.45
N ASP A 79 -4.25 8.35 10.71
CA ASP A 79 -5.69 8.22 10.48
C ASP A 79 -6.14 6.74 10.52
N ALA A 80 -7.46 6.52 10.48
CA ALA A 80 -8.03 5.18 10.51
C ALA A 80 -7.58 4.29 9.34
N THR A 81 -7.33 4.90 8.17
CA THR A 81 -6.81 4.19 6.99
C THR A 81 -5.36 3.77 7.21
N GLY A 82 -4.53 4.63 7.79
CA GLY A 82 -3.15 4.32 8.17
C GLY A 82 -3.09 3.18 9.18
N ALA A 83 -3.96 3.21 10.21
CA ALA A 83 -4.06 2.11 11.16
C ALA A 83 -4.43 0.78 10.49
N SER A 84 -5.39 0.80 9.55
CA SER A 84 -5.78 -0.38 8.77
C SER A 84 -4.63 -0.89 7.88
N LEU A 85 -3.88 0.02 7.25
CA LEU A 85 -2.73 -0.33 6.42
C LEU A 85 -1.63 -1.00 7.25
N LEU A 86 -1.32 -0.47 8.44
CA LEU A 86 -0.36 -1.09 9.37
C LEU A 86 -0.83 -2.48 9.81
N HIS A 87 -2.13 -2.68 10.00
CA HIS A 87 -2.69 -3.98 10.34
C HIS A 87 -2.49 -4.99 9.21
N ILE A 88 -2.80 -4.62 7.96
CA ILE A 88 -2.59 -5.48 6.77
C ILE A 88 -1.11 -5.88 6.63
N LEU A 89 -0.17 -4.96 6.86
CA LEU A 89 1.27 -5.26 6.83
C LEU A 89 1.66 -6.28 7.90
N LYS A 90 1.17 -6.10 9.13
CA LYS A 90 1.45 -7.03 10.24
C LYS A 90 0.86 -8.41 9.99
N GLU A 91 -0.36 -8.50 9.46
CA GLU A 91 -0.97 -9.80 9.08
C GLU A 91 -0.18 -10.50 7.98
N ALA A 92 0.46 -9.74 7.08
CA ALA A 92 1.37 -10.29 6.07
C ALA A 92 2.77 -10.65 6.63
N GLY A 93 3.00 -10.52 7.95
CA GLY A 93 4.28 -10.81 8.59
C GLY A 93 5.38 -9.79 8.31
N LEU A 94 5.02 -8.59 7.89
CA LEU A 94 5.94 -7.51 7.54
C LEU A 94 6.16 -6.57 8.73
N SER A 95 7.43 -6.10 8.91
CA SER A 95 7.73 -5.08 9.92
C SER A 95 7.14 -3.73 9.52
N VAL A 96 6.69 -2.99 10.52
CA VAL A 96 6.16 -1.62 10.39
C VAL A 96 7.08 -0.57 11.02
N ASP A 97 8.27 -0.95 11.50
CA ASP A 97 9.18 -0.10 12.26
C ASP A 97 9.75 1.08 11.44
N GLY A 98 9.76 0.93 10.11
CA GLY A 98 10.20 1.99 9.18
C GLY A 98 9.07 2.92 8.73
N ILE A 99 7.85 2.82 9.30
CA ILE A 99 6.71 3.60 8.86
C ILE A 99 6.46 4.76 9.83
N ILE A 100 6.53 5.97 9.31
CA ILE A 100 6.27 7.20 10.06
C ILE A 100 4.81 7.60 9.86
N GLN A 101 4.10 7.86 10.94
CA GLN A 101 2.74 8.43 10.90
C GLN A 101 2.82 9.94 11.05
N GLU A 102 2.22 10.68 10.10
CA GLU A 102 2.21 12.15 10.07
C GLU A 102 0.80 12.66 10.36
N ALA A 103 0.67 13.41 11.47
CA ALA A 103 -0.61 14.00 11.86
C ALA A 103 -1.08 15.02 10.80
N GLY A 104 -2.38 15.00 10.51
CA GLY A 104 -3.01 15.91 9.55
C GLY A 104 -2.72 15.58 8.07
N ARG A 105 -1.95 14.53 7.78
CA ARG A 105 -1.79 13.98 6.44
C ARG A 105 -2.83 12.87 6.22
N PRO A 106 -3.55 12.83 5.10
CA PRO A 106 -4.36 11.66 4.77
C PRO A 106 -3.47 10.50 4.31
N THR A 107 -3.78 9.27 4.74
CA THR A 107 -3.21 8.08 4.12
C THR A 107 -3.74 7.92 2.71
N THR A 108 -2.87 7.71 1.74
CA THR A 108 -3.25 7.58 0.32
C THR A 108 -4.12 6.35 0.10
N VAL A 109 -5.27 6.57 -0.53
CA VAL A 109 -6.20 5.51 -0.98
C VAL A 109 -6.50 5.71 -2.46
N LYS A 110 -6.42 4.64 -3.22
CA LYS A 110 -6.87 4.59 -4.63
C LYS A 110 -8.00 3.58 -4.76
N GLU A 111 -9.23 4.08 -4.68
CA GLU A 111 -10.43 3.24 -4.74
C GLU A 111 -10.89 3.05 -6.19
N ARG A 112 -11.04 1.80 -6.61
CA ARG A 112 -11.56 1.41 -7.92
C ARG A 112 -12.98 0.87 -7.76
N VAL A 113 -13.93 1.52 -8.42
CA VAL A 113 -15.32 1.08 -8.47
C VAL A 113 -15.53 0.27 -9.74
N ILE A 114 -15.93 -1.00 -9.57
CA ILE A 114 -16.02 -1.99 -10.66
C ILE A 114 -17.44 -2.55 -10.70
N ALA A 115 -18.05 -2.59 -11.88
CA ALA A 115 -19.32 -3.24 -12.12
C ALA A 115 -19.15 -4.31 -13.20
N GLY A 116 -19.44 -5.56 -12.84
CA GLY A 116 -19.16 -6.70 -13.72
C GLY A 116 -17.65 -6.80 -13.99
N SER A 117 -17.26 -6.67 -15.26
CA SER A 117 -15.87 -6.69 -15.72
C SER A 117 -15.28 -5.28 -15.98
N GLN A 118 -16.07 -4.22 -15.78
CA GLN A 118 -15.67 -2.86 -16.16
C GLN A 118 -15.36 -2.02 -14.94
N GLN A 119 -14.21 -1.35 -14.94
CA GLN A 119 -13.92 -0.27 -14.00
C GLN A 119 -14.67 0.98 -14.44
N LEU A 120 -15.55 1.49 -13.58
CA LEU A 120 -16.39 2.65 -13.86
C LEU A 120 -15.63 3.95 -13.55
N LEU A 121 -14.94 3.99 -12.41
CA LEU A 121 -14.17 5.15 -12.00
C LEU A 121 -13.09 4.75 -10.98
N ARG A 122 -12.16 5.67 -10.74
CA ARG A 122 -11.23 5.62 -9.60
C ARG A 122 -11.42 6.87 -8.76
N VAL A 123 -11.48 6.69 -7.45
CA VAL A 123 -11.54 7.77 -6.47
C VAL A 123 -10.21 7.78 -5.72
N ASP A 124 -9.46 8.85 -5.82
CA ASP A 124 -8.17 9.01 -5.17
C ASP A 124 -8.31 9.96 -3.97
N SER A 125 -7.98 9.45 -2.78
CA SER A 125 -7.85 10.23 -1.55
C SER A 125 -6.37 10.34 -1.22
N GLU A 126 -5.76 11.48 -1.56
CA GLU A 126 -4.33 11.70 -1.40
C GLU A 126 -4.01 13.18 -1.22
N THR A 127 -2.77 13.50 -0.91
CA THR A 127 -2.25 14.85 -0.89
C THR A 127 -0.93 14.92 -1.65
N GLU A 128 -0.79 15.96 -2.48
CA GLU A 128 0.47 16.27 -3.19
C GLU A 128 1.45 17.07 -2.32
N LYS A 129 1.06 17.43 -1.10
CA LYS A 129 1.95 18.16 -0.19
C LYS A 129 3.16 17.31 0.17
N ALA A 130 4.33 17.91 0.14
CA ALA A 130 5.54 17.28 0.66
C ALA A 130 5.34 16.84 2.12
N ILE A 131 6.02 15.76 2.50
CA ILE A 131 6.09 15.34 3.91
C ILE A 131 6.80 16.41 4.74
N SER A 132 6.42 16.54 6.01
CA SER A 132 7.02 17.53 6.90
C SER A 132 8.52 17.27 7.13
N SER A 133 9.27 18.32 7.46
CA SER A 133 10.69 18.18 7.79
C SER A 133 10.93 17.26 8.99
N ALA A 134 10.00 17.22 9.94
CA ALA A 134 10.05 16.30 11.08
C ALA A 134 9.90 14.84 10.60
N SER A 135 8.93 14.55 9.72
CA SER A 135 8.75 13.23 9.13
C SER A 135 9.95 12.80 8.29
N VAL A 136 10.54 13.73 7.52
CA VAL A 136 11.80 13.47 6.77
C VAL A 136 12.91 13.06 7.72
N SER A 137 13.14 13.83 8.80
CA SER A 137 14.19 13.54 9.77
C SER A 137 13.99 12.19 10.45
N SER A 138 12.76 11.87 10.84
CA SER A 138 12.41 10.59 11.45
C SER A 138 12.62 9.43 10.48
N LEU A 139 12.21 9.58 9.22
CA LEU A 139 12.38 8.58 8.17
C LEU A 139 13.86 8.30 7.88
N VAL A 140 14.66 9.36 7.74
CA VAL A 140 16.10 9.24 7.50
C VAL A 140 16.79 8.54 8.68
N SER A 141 16.44 8.90 9.92
CA SER A 141 16.98 8.24 11.11
C SER A 141 16.62 6.75 11.16
N ALA A 142 15.37 6.40 10.84
CA ALA A 142 14.93 5.00 10.78
C ALA A 142 15.70 4.21 9.70
N ILE A 143 15.92 4.80 8.52
CA ILE A 143 16.72 4.21 7.44
C ILE A 143 18.16 3.98 7.89
N GLN A 144 18.80 4.98 8.52
CA GLN A 144 20.19 4.88 8.99
C GLN A 144 20.35 3.77 10.03
N LEU A 145 19.40 3.62 10.95
CA LEU A 145 19.41 2.55 11.96
C LEU A 145 19.24 1.14 11.35
N ALA A 146 18.63 1.04 10.18
CA ALA A 146 18.41 -0.24 9.50
C ALA A 146 19.56 -0.66 8.59
N LEU A 147 20.45 0.27 8.23
CA LEU A 147 21.66 -0.04 7.46
C LEU A 147 22.66 -0.83 8.32
N PRO A 148 23.31 -1.86 7.76
CA PRO A 148 24.42 -2.52 8.44
C PRO A 148 25.59 -1.52 8.62
N ASN A 149 26.24 -1.58 9.77
CA ASN A 149 27.50 -0.86 10.02
C ASN A 149 28.62 -1.38 9.13
#